data_cdf60684d3bd1890506a42646166a817
#
_entry.id   cdf60684d3bd1890506a42646166a817
#
_cell.length_a   1.000
_cell.length_b   1.000
_cell.length_c   1.000
_cell.angle_alpha   90.00
_cell.angle_beta   90.00
_cell.angle_gamma   90.00
#
_symmetry.space_group_name_H-M   'P 1'
#
loop_
_entity.id
_entity.type
_entity.pdbx_description
1 polymer ?
#
loop_
_entity_poly.entity_id
_entity_poly.type
_entity_poly.pdbx_seq_one_letter_code
_entity_poly.pdbx_strand_id
1 'polypeptide(L)'
;MALTKAQMKKIVLSFAGANESTSYGYPSFKIEKKFFTRLRAEDNSLVLMVSSIDERDMLLEAEPKLFHITEHYRNYPTVLARLEKLDAKTLRGFLERRWRQIAPKKLQREYLAQDK
;
A
#
# COMPACT_ATOMS: atom_id res chain seq x y z
N MET A 1 16.61 -3.81 -1.07
CA MET A 1 16.72 -3.57 -2.51
C MET A 1 15.41 -2.99 -3.02
N ALA A 2 15.53 -2.05 -3.96
CA ALA A 2 14.36 -1.41 -4.54
C ALA A 2 13.50 -2.40 -5.33
N LEU A 3 12.18 -2.17 -5.30
CA LEU A 3 11.23 -3.00 -6.03
C LEU A 3 11.03 -2.49 -7.45
N THR A 4 10.92 -3.42 -8.40
CA THR A 4 10.42 -3.09 -9.73
C THR A 4 8.90 -3.04 -9.70
N LYS A 5 8.30 -2.44 -10.74
CA LYS A 5 6.83 -2.44 -10.87
C LYS A 5 6.27 -3.86 -10.89
N ALA A 6 6.94 -4.78 -11.60
CA ALA A 6 6.51 -6.17 -11.69
C ALA A 6 6.53 -6.85 -10.33
N GLN A 7 7.59 -6.64 -9.56
CA GLN A 7 7.71 -7.20 -8.21
C GLN A 7 6.64 -6.62 -7.28
N MET A 8 6.40 -5.32 -7.36
CA MET A 8 5.38 -4.64 -6.58
C MET A 8 3.99 -5.24 -6.87
N LYS A 9 3.64 -5.38 -8.16
CA LYS A 9 2.35 -5.96 -8.55
C LYS A 9 2.19 -7.37 -8.02
N LYS A 10 3.24 -8.19 -8.10
CA LYS A 10 3.20 -9.57 -7.61
C LYS A 10 2.89 -9.61 -6.11
N ILE A 11 3.53 -8.74 -5.34
CA ILE A 11 3.30 -8.66 -3.90
C ILE A 11 1.86 -8.23 -3.61
N VAL A 12 1.40 -7.14 -4.24
CA VAL A 12 0.06 -6.61 -4.01
C VAL A 12 -1.00 -7.66 -4.36
N LEU A 13 -0.85 -8.33 -5.49
CA LEU A 13 -1.83 -9.30 -5.96
C LEU A 13 -1.78 -10.64 -5.23
N SER A 14 -0.77 -10.84 -4.37
CA SER A 14 -0.69 -12.05 -3.54
C SER A 14 -1.69 -12.05 -2.38
N PHE A 15 -2.28 -10.91 -2.07
CA PHE A 15 -3.28 -10.81 -0.99
C PHE A 15 -4.65 -11.28 -1.49
N ALA A 16 -5.35 -12.02 -0.64
CA ALA A 16 -6.66 -12.57 -0.99
C ALA A 16 -7.66 -11.45 -1.33
N GLY A 17 -8.37 -11.61 -2.44
CA GLY A 17 -9.35 -10.62 -2.89
C GLY A 17 -8.73 -9.44 -3.64
N ALA A 18 -7.41 -9.39 -3.78
CA ALA A 18 -6.74 -8.31 -4.48
C ALA A 18 -7.01 -8.40 -5.99
N ASN A 19 -7.32 -7.26 -6.58
CA ASN A 19 -7.54 -7.17 -8.02
C ASN A 19 -6.97 -5.87 -8.54
N GLU A 20 -6.52 -5.90 -9.79
CA GLU A 20 -5.92 -4.75 -10.44
C GLU A 20 -6.95 -4.07 -11.35
N SER A 21 -6.95 -2.73 -11.32
CA SER A 21 -7.67 -1.92 -12.28
C SER A 21 -6.74 -0.77 -12.68
N THR A 22 -7.25 0.18 -13.44
CA THR A 22 -6.47 1.37 -13.78
C THR A 22 -7.13 2.61 -13.20
N SER A 23 -6.29 3.56 -12.79
CA SER A 23 -6.73 4.87 -12.35
C SER A 23 -5.89 5.87 -13.13
N TYR A 24 -6.52 6.66 -13.99
CA TYR A 24 -5.83 7.60 -14.88
C TYR A 24 -4.72 6.93 -15.72
N GLY A 25 -4.97 5.68 -16.15
CA GLY A 25 -4.01 4.92 -16.96
C GLY A 25 -2.90 4.23 -16.19
N TYR A 26 -2.90 4.28 -14.86
CA TYR A 26 -1.85 3.70 -14.02
C TYR A 26 -2.43 2.60 -13.11
N PRO A 27 -1.56 1.65 -12.65
CA PRO A 27 -2.03 0.55 -11.83
C PRO A 27 -2.69 1.01 -10.53
N SER A 28 -3.90 0.52 -10.28
CA SER A 28 -4.63 0.74 -9.04
C SER A 28 -5.15 -0.61 -8.56
N PHE A 29 -5.15 -0.82 -7.25
CA PHE A 29 -5.46 -2.12 -6.67
C PHE A 29 -6.53 -1.97 -5.59
N LYS A 30 -7.42 -2.96 -5.55
CA LYS A 30 -8.50 -3.02 -4.57
C LYS A 30 -8.52 -4.39 -3.92
N ILE A 31 -9.05 -4.45 -2.69
CA ILE A 31 -9.46 -5.70 -2.07
C ILE A 31 -10.97 -5.72 -2.23
N GLU A 32 -11.47 -6.61 -3.11
CA GLU A 32 -12.86 -6.62 -3.52
C GLU A 32 -13.23 -5.25 -4.12
N LYS A 33 -14.01 -4.45 -3.42
CA LYS A 33 -14.42 -3.12 -3.90
C LYS A 33 -13.73 -1.96 -3.18
N LYS A 34 -12.89 -2.25 -2.18
CA LYS A 34 -12.27 -1.21 -1.37
C LYS A 34 -10.86 -0.91 -1.81
N PHE A 35 -10.50 0.37 -1.80
CA PHE A 35 -9.18 0.81 -2.23
C PHE A 35 -8.07 0.17 -1.36
N PHE A 36 -7.07 -0.39 -2.01
CA PHE A 36 -5.93 -1.03 -1.35
C PHE A 36 -4.68 -0.16 -1.49
N THR A 37 -4.19 0.02 -2.71
CA THR A 37 -3.05 0.88 -3.01
C THR A 37 -3.06 1.25 -4.49
N ARG A 38 -2.27 2.24 -4.88
CA ARG A 38 -2.06 2.55 -6.29
C ARG A 38 -0.68 3.14 -6.52
N LEU A 39 -0.20 3.00 -7.75
CA LEU A 39 1.07 3.58 -8.17
C LEU A 39 0.83 4.96 -8.77
N ARG A 40 1.53 5.97 -8.26
CA ARG A 40 1.50 7.31 -8.82
C ARG A 40 2.60 7.44 -9.88
N ALA A 41 2.24 7.93 -11.05
CA ALA A 41 3.19 8.14 -12.12
C ALA A 41 4.10 9.34 -11.86
N GLU A 42 3.55 10.37 -11.26
CA GLU A 42 4.24 11.65 -11.12
C GLU A 42 5.57 11.52 -10.38
N ASP A 43 5.63 10.63 -9.41
CA ASP A 43 6.81 10.48 -8.57
C ASP A 43 7.19 9.01 -8.34
N ASN A 44 6.57 8.10 -9.08
CA ASN A 44 6.81 6.65 -8.97
C ASN A 44 6.69 6.16 -7.53
N SER A 45 5.62 6.57 -6.86
CA SER A 45 5.35 6.25 -5.46
C SER A 45 4.07 5.46 -5.30
N LEU A 46 4.04 4.61 -4.27
CA LEU A 46 2.81 3.92 -3.88
C LEU A 46 2.06 4.71 -2.82
N VAL A 47 0.74 4.76 -2.95
CA VAL A 47 -0.15 5.38 -1.98
C VAL A 47 -0.45 4.35 -0.89
N LEU A 48 0.03 4.59 0.32
CA LEU A 48 -0.14 3.68 1.45
C LEU A 48 -1.01 4.33 2.51
N MET A 49 -2.07 3.62 2.91
CA MET A 49 -2.96 4.08 3.97
C MET A 49 -2.37 3.68 5.31
N VAL A 50 -2.34 4.62 6.25
CA VAL A 50 -1.84 4.39 7.60
C VAL A 50 -2.97 4.65 8.62
N SER A 51 -2.72 4.36 9.89
CA SER A 51 -3.78 4.39 10.90
C SER A 51 -4.19 5.80 11.32
N SER A 52 -3.28 6.77 11.20
CA SER A 52 -3.54 8.14 11.64
C SER A 52 -2.58 9.12 10.98
N ILE A 53 -2.91 10.40 11.08
CA ILE A 53 -2.03 11.47 10.63
C ILE A 53 -0.75 11.48 11.48
N ASP A 54 -0.86 11.16 12.77
CA ASP A 54 0.30 11.08 13.65
C ASP A 54 1.27 9.99 13.20
N GLU A 55 0.76 8.82 12.82
CA GLU A 55 1.61 7.76 12.29
C GLU A 55 2.28 8.20 11.00
N ARG A 56 1.53 8.87 10.11
CA ARG A 56 2.08 9.42 8.89
C ARG A 56 3.25 10.35 9.18
N ASP A 57 3.06 11.26 10.11
CA ASP A 57 4.09 12.26 10.44
C ASP A 57 5.33 11.60 11.05
N MET A 58 5.14 10.56 11.86
CA MET A 58 6.25 9.77 12.38
C MET A 58 7.08 9.14 11.27
N LEU A 59 6.42 8.56 10.27
CA LEU A 59 7.10 7.93 9.14
C LEU A 59 7.88 8.96 8.31
N LEU A 60 7.28 10.12 8.06
CA LEU A 60 7.94 11.19 7.33
C LEU A 60 9.20 11.66 8.02
N GLU A 61 9.17 11.74 9.34
CA GLU A 61 10.32 12.16 10.13
C GLU A 61 11.39 11.07 10.20
N ALA A 62 10.96 9.81 10.36
CA ALA A 62 11.89 8.69 10.53
C ALA A 62 12.63 8.34 9.23
N GLU A 63 11.95 8.39 8.09
CA GLU A 63 12.53 7.96 6.81
C GLU A 63 12.13 8.91 5.68
N PRO A 64 12.64 10.14 5.68
CA PRO A 64 12.25 11.15 4.69
C PRO A 64 12.70 10.82 3.27
N LYS A 65 13.65 9.92 3.10
CA LYS A 65 14.08 9.49 1.75
C LYS A 65 13.13 8.47 1.14
N LEU A 66 12.41 7.73 1.99
CA LEU A 66 11.45 6.73 1.54
C LEU A 66 10.05 7.31 1.44
N PHE A 67 9.61 8.04 2.46
CA PHE A 67 8.25 8.52 2.58
C PHE A 67 8.14 10.02 2.30
N HIS A 68 7.05 10.41 1.65
CA HIS A 68 6.73 11.81 1.45
C HIS A 68 5.21 11.98 1.33
N ILE A 69 4.75 13.22 1.28
CA ILE A 69 3.36 13.53 0.96
C ILE A 69 3.33 14.71 0.00
N THR A 70 2.20 14.87 -0.67
CA THR A 70 1.93 16.06 -1.47
C THR A 70 0.78 16.84 -0.80
N GLU A 71 0.56 18.06 -1.25
CA GLU A 71 -0.51 18.91 -0.71
C GLU A 71 -1.86 18.21 -0.74
N HIS A 72 -2.12 17.42 -1.78
CA HIS A 72 -3.38 16.67 -1.92
C HIS A 72 -3.66 15.76 -0.71
N TYR A 73 -2.62 15.19 -0.09
CA TYR A 73 -2.77 14.23 1.01
C TYR A 73 -2.59 14.84 2.39
N ARG A 74 -2.42 16.15 2.47
CA ARG A 74 -2.12 16.85 3.71
C ARG A 74 -3.06 16.52 4.88
N ASN A 75 -4.35 16.37 4.59
CA ASN A 75 -5.37 16.16 5.61
C ASN A 75 -5.81 14.70 5.75
N TYR A 76 -5.05 13.77 5.18
CA TYR A 76 -5.42 12.35 5.15
C TYR A 76 -4.36 11.48 5.81
N PRO A 77 -4.76 10.37 6.46
CA PRO A 77 -3.81 9.40 7.03
C PRO A 77 -3.21 8.54 5.91
N THR A 78 -2.43 9.16 5.06
CA THR A 78 -1.89 8.56 3.85
C THR A 78 -0.45 9.03 3.68
N VAL A 79 0.43 8.09 3.32
CA VAL A 79 1.83 8.40 3.02
C VAL A 79 2.16 7.86 1.65
N LEU A 80 3.09 8.52 0.96
CA LEU A 80 3.59 8.05 -0.33
C LEU A 80 4.97 7.45 -0.12
N ALA A 81 5.17 6.23 -0.63
CA ALA A 81 6.45 5.53 -0.52
C ALA A 81 7.10 5.43 -1.90
N ARG A 82 8.31 5.96 -2.02
CA ARG A 82 9.05 5.91 -3.29
C ARG A 82 9.41 4.47 -3.61
N LEU A 83 8.93 3.99 -4.76
CA LEU A 83 9.13 2.59 -5.16
C LEU A 83 10.61 2.23 -5.23
N GLU A 84 11.45 3.14 -5.67
CA GLU A 84 12.88 2.92 -5.79
C GLU A 84 13.61 2.77 -4.45
N LYS A 85 12.96 3.14 -3.33
CA LYS A 85 13.52 3.02 -1.99
C LYS A 85 12.80 1.98 -1.13
N LEU A 86 11.72 1.41 -1.66
CA LEU A 86 10.86 0.50 -0.91
C LEU A 86 11.33 -0.94 -1.08
N ASP A 87 11.40 -1.71 0.01
CA ASP A 87 11.70 -3.13 -0.07
C ASP A 87 10.44 -3.98 0.14
N ALA A 88 10.56 -5.28 -0.21
CA ALA A 88 9.43 -6.20 -0.17
C ALA A 88 8.85 -6.37 1.23
N LYS A 89 9.71 -6.47 2.23
CA LYS A 89 9.29 -6.68 3.63
C LYS A 89 8.48 -5.50 4.13
N THR A 90 8.96 -4.28 3.89
CA THR A 90 8.27 -3.06 4.30
C THR A 90 6.92 -2.94 3.59
N LEU A 91 6.89 -3.20 2.28
CA LEU A 91 5.64 -3.15 1.52
C LEU A 91 4.63 -4.16 2.05
N ARG A 92 5.05 -5.41 2.28
CA ARG A 92 4.15 -6.45 2.81
C ARG A 92 3.56 -6.05 4.16
N GLY A 93 4.35 -5.42 5.02
CA GLY A 93 3.88 -4.97 6.33
C GLY A 93 2.75 -3.95 6.23
N PHE A 94 2.92 -2.93 5.38
CA PHE A 94 1.88 -1.92 5.16
C PHE A 94 0.63 -2.52 4.53
N LEU A 95 0.81 -3.38 3.52
CA LEU A 95 -0.31 -3.98 2.82
C LEU A 95 -1.09 -4.93 3.72
N GLU A 96 -0.41 -5.72 4.55
CA GLU A 96 -1.09 -6.62 5.47
C GLU A 96 -1.97 -5.87 6.46
N ARG A 97 -1.46 -4.78 7.02
CA ARG A 97 -2.24 -3.93 7.94
C ARG A 97 -3.47 -3.38 7.26
N ARG A 98 -3.30 -2.85 6.04
CA ARG A 98 -4.43 -2.31 5.28
C ARG A 98 -5.43 -3.41 4.91
N TRP A 99 -4.91 -4.57 4.49
CA TRP A 99 -5.75 -5.72 4.13
C TRP A 99 -6.62 -6.13 5.31
N ARG A 100 -6.06 -6.18 6.51
CA ARG A 100 -6.82 -6.54 7.72
C ARG A 100 -7.93 -5.53 8.03
N GLN A 101 -7.78 -4.29 7.60
CA GLN A 101 -8.80 -3.26 7.81
C GLN A 101 -9.97 -3.38 6.83
N ILE A 102 -9.70 -3.79 5.60
CA ILE A 102 -10.68 -3.70 4.51
C ILE A 102 -11.16 -5.03 3.95
N ALA A 103 -10.43 -6.12 4.17
CA ALA A 103 -10.82 -7.42 3.65
C ALA A 103 -12.10 -7.92 4.32
N PRO A 104 -13.01 -8.57 3.55
CA PRO A 104 -14.20 -9.19 4.16
C PRO A 104 -13.80 -10.20 5.22
N LYS A 105 -14.64 -10.36 6.23
CA LYS A 105 -14.38 -11.29 7.34
C LYS A 105 -14.13 -12.72 6.85
N LYS A 106 -14.83 -13.14 5.81
CA LYS A 106 -14.64 -14.47 5.22
C LYS A 106 -13.20 -14.65 4.76
N LEU A 107 -12.64 -13.67 4.03
CA LEU A 107 -11.27 -13.74 3.54
C LEU A 107 -10.27 -13.71 4.69
N GLN A 108 -10.53 -12.93 5.72
CA GLN A 108 -9.65 -12.85 6.87
C GLN A 108 -9.59 -14.19 7.61
N ARG A 109 -10.71 -14.87 7.74
CA ARG A 109 -10.76 -16.20 8.38
C ARG A 109 -9.97 -17.22 7.57
N GLU A 110 -10.10 -17.21 6.24
CA GLU A 110 -9.36 -18.11 5.36
C GLU A 110 -7.86 -17.86 5.45
N TYR A 111 -7.46 -16.59 5.50
CA TYR A 111 -6.07 -16.20 5.64
C TYR A 111 -5.47 -16.71 6.95
N LEU A 112 -6.17 -16.49 8.05
CA LEU A 112 -5.72 -16.94 9.37
C LEU A 112 -5.62 -18.47 9.45
N ALA A 113 -6.53 -19.19 8.79
CA ALA A 113 -6.49 -20.64 8.74
C ALA A 113 -5.27 -21.15 7.97
N GLN A 114 -4.87 -20.45 6.91
CA GLN A 114 -3.71 -20.85 6.10
C GLN A 114 -2.38 -20.51 6.77
N ASP A 115 -2.39 -19.53 7.67
CA ASP A 115 -1.18 -19.03 8.32
C ASP A 115 -0.72 -19.90 9.49
N LYS A 116 -1.40 -21.01 9.74
CA LYS A 116 -1.05 -21.92 10.83
C LYS A 116 -0.13 -23.03 10.37
#